data_18b9322be79502b7281fd3d8cf04c8f1
#
_entry.id   18b9322be79502b7281fd3d8cf04c8f1
#
_cell.length_a   1.000
_cell.length_b   1.000
_cell.length_c   1.000
_cell.angle_alpha   90.00
_cell.angle_beta   90.00
_cell.angle_gamma   90.00
#
_symmetry.space_group_name_H-M   'P 1'
#
loop_
_entity.id
_entity.type
_entity.pdbx_description
1 polymer ?
#
loop_
_entity_poly.entity_id
_entity_poly.type
_entity_poly.pdbx_seq_one_letter_code
_entity_poly.pdbx_strand_id
1 'polypeptide(L)'
;MSKSKKGKNPVILIVGLLLLFVLGRFIPTWGPVTRIGVQGICIFIGLVLMAASGYPYIAISIFAILAIQLSGALTFPDMIASSLGGTMIFQLIVIYGLCRALIDCGAGDVIARWLISRKFAKGKPFAFTFMLMIASVFAGAFIGLGGLVFYYSVLESIRKELGYDENSSWMKFNVFGVYAEAMIGMSMLPFKGLPLLIFSPLKQALGEAGIQTSDLLFMGIIALLGIIIAIVYYFIMVLFKVDLSKLKDLDITKLEGMDNVKMDTRQAFVTIVFAISLLYTILILFIKKGTPFGDAFNGITQAGWFSICLAIMCLVKIDGKPAANPYTVLKDGVDWNVIYAMIGFTQAGAVLTMDEAGIKLWLQDSLSGIFVNFGFPLFLLLVLLISWILTNFLSNTAVGVIMASLASPFLTVHIQQSGINPTVYAAGFMISVMFAFATQAACGAAPLLFGNKCISDDLKWLYSKGMFAGIIIFVINYLLTLALSYIL
;
A
#
# COMPACT_ATOMS: atom_id res chain seq x y z
N MET A 1 2.81 17.02 -16.93
CA MET A 1 1.99 15.99 -16.25
C MET A 1 0.64 15.89 -16.94
N SER A 2 0.49 14.98 -17.88
CA SER A 2 -0.81 14.66 -18.49
C SER A 2 -1.60 13.85 -17.48
N LYS A 3 -2.64 14.42 -16.87
CA LYS A 3 -3.64 13.67 -16.11
C LYS A 3 -4.29 12.71 -17.10
N SER A 4 -3.99 11.40 -17.00
CA SER A 4 -4.80 10.38 -17.65
C SER A 4 -6.26 10.66 -17.24
N LYS A 5 -7.07 11.13 -18.16
CA LYS A 5 -8.51 11.27 -17.97
C LYS A 5 -9.09 9.85 -18.00
N LYS A 6 -9.12 9.16 -16.83
CA LYS A 6 -10.11 8.09 -16.65
C LYS A 6 -11.43 8.71 -17.04
N GLY A 7 -12.08 8.20 -18.06
CA GLY A 7 -13.39 8.70 -18.48
C GLY A 7 -14.34 8.57 -17.28
N LYS A 8 -14.81 9.69 -16.74
CA LYS A 8 -15.80 9.68 -15.66
C LYS A 8 -17.05 8.96 -16.16
N ASN A 9 -17.48 7.95 -15.43
CA ASN A 9 -18.70 7.21 -15.78
C ASN A 9 -19.87 7.72 -14.91
N PRO A 10 -20.72 8.60 -15.46
CA PRO A 10 -21.84 9.17 -14.71
C PRO A 10 -22.90 8.12 -14.37
N VAL A 11 -23.05 7.07 -15.16
CA VAL A 11 -24.03 6.00 -14.90
C VAL A 11 -23.67 5.25 -13.63
N ILE A 12 -22.41 4.87 -13.48
CA ILE A 12 -21.92 4.19 -12.26
C ILE A 12 -22.05 5.10 -11.04
N LEU A 13 -21.78 6.39 -11.18
CA LEU A 13 -21.99 7.37 -10.11
C LEU A 13 -23.46 7.44 -9.69
N ILE A 14 -24.39 7.54 -10.65
CA ILE A 14 -25.83 7.63 -10.37
C ILE A 14 -26.33 6.34 -9.68
N VAL A 15 -25.92 5.16 -10.17
CA VAL A 15 -26.28 3.89 -9.53
C VAL A 15 -25.74 3.84 -8.10
N GLY A 16 -24.50 4.29 -7.86
CA GLY A 16 -23.94 4.40 -6.52
C GLY A 16 -24.74 5.33 -5.61
N LEU A 17 -25.14 6.51 -6.10
CA LEU A 17 -25.98 7.45 -5.34
C LEU A 17 -27.36 6.85 -5.03
N LEU A 18 -27.99 6.13 -5.94
CA LEU A 18 -29.25 5.43 -5.69
C LEU A 18 -29.08 4.36 -4.60
N LEU A 19 -27.98 3.63 -4.57
CA LEU A 19 -27.67 2.69 -3.51
C LEU A 19 -27.50 3.42 -2.16
N LEU A 20 -26.74 4.51 -2.13
CA LEU A 20 -26.49 5.26 -0.91
C LEU A 20 -27.77 5.78 -0.24
N PHE A 21 -28.67 6.37 -1.04
CA PHE A 21 -29.77 7.17 -0.48
C PHE A 21 -31.15 6.54 -0.65
N VAL A 22 -31.36 5.64 -1.59
CA VAL A 22 -32.67 5.17 -1.98
C VAL A 22 -32.86 3.68 -1.74
N LEU A 23 -32.07 2.84 -2.39
CA LEU A 23 -32.34 1.39 -2.47
C LEU A 23 -32.35 0.70 -1.12
N GLY A 24 -31.44 1.06 -0.20
CA GLY A 24 -31.36 0.48 1.15
C GLY A 24 -32.62 0.72 2.00
N ARG A 25 -33.49 1.67 1.60
CA ARG A 25 -34.76 1.96 2.29
C ARG A 25 -35.90 1.03 1.88
N PHE A 26 -35.81 0.46 0.67
CA PHE A 26 -36.86 -0.39 0.09
C PHE A 26 -36.54 -1.88 0.16
N ILE A 27 -35.29 -2.25 0.25
CA ILE A 27 -34.88 -3.65 0.39
C ILE A 27 -35.35 -4.17 1.74
N PRO A 28 -36.07 -5.32 1.80
CA PRO A 28 -36.51 -5.90 3.06
C PRO A 28 -35.33 -6.38 3.91
N THR A 29 -35.53 -6.44 5.22
CA THR A 29 -34.59 -7.06 6.15
C THR A 29 -34.66 -8.57 6.04
N TRP A 30 -33.57 -9.28 6.36
CA TRP A 30 -33.51 -10.75 6.33
C TRP A 30 -32.70 -11.30 7.50
N GLY A 31 -33.16 -12.42 8.07
CA GLY A 31 -32.49 -13.05 9.20
C GLY A 31 -32.23 -12.04 10.33
N PRO A 32 -31.04 -12.00 10.92
CA PRO A 32 -30.66 -11.04 11.94
C PRO A 32 -30.30 -9.65 11.39
N VAL A 33 -30.24 -9.45 10.06
CA VAL A 33 -29.87 -8.16 9.45
C VAL A 33 -30.97 -7.15 9.64
N THR A 34 -30.67 -6.08 10.34
CA THR A 34 -31.59 -4.99 10.64
C THR A 34 -31.73 -3.98 9.51
N ARG A 35 -32.60 -2.99 9.66
CA ARG A 35 -32.73 -1.89 8.69
C ARG A 35 -31.40 -1.10 8.55
N ILE A 36 -30.69 -0.88 9.66
CA ILE A 36 -29.36 -0.25 9.65
C ILE A 36 -28.37 -1.10 8.84
N GLY A 37 -28.40 -2.42 9.04
CA GLY A 37 -27.55 -3.34 8.30
C GLY A 37 -27.80 -3.32 6.79
N VAL A 38 -29.06 -3.37 6.36
CA VAL A 38 -29.43 -3.28 4.93
C VAL A 38 -28.95 -1.97 4.32
N GLN A 39 -29.18 -0.84 4.99
CA GLN A 39 -28.72 0.46 4.53
C GLN A 39 -27.19 0.53 4.53
N GLY A 40 -26.53 -0.01 5.56
CA GLY A 40 -25.06 -0.09 5.62
C GLY A 40 -24.46 -0.84 4.44
N ILE A 41 -25.01 -2.00 4.09
CA ILE A 41 -24.60 -2.76 2.90
C ILE A 41 -24.78 -1.94 1.63
N CYS A 42 -25.93 -1.30 1.45
CA CYS A 42 -26.19 -0.47 0.27
C CYS A 42 -25.26 0.74 0.20
N ILE A 43 -24.99 1.40 1.33
CA ILE A 43 -24.03 2.51 1.41
C ILE A 43 -22.62 2.02 1.04
N PHE A 44 -22.18 0.90 1.57
CA PHE A 44 -20.86 0.36 1.28
C PHE A 44 -20.70 -0.02 -0.20
N ILE A 45 -21.63 -0.77 -0.77
CA ILE A 45 -21.62 -1.14 -2.19
C ILE A 45 -21.71 0.10 -3.07
N GLY A 46 -22.58 1.05 -2.74
CA GLY A 46 -22.72 2.31 -3.46
C GLY A 46 -21.43 3.13 -3.46
N LEU A 47 -20.75 3.22 -2.29
CA LEU A 47 -19.46 3.88 -2.15
C LEU A 47 -18.38 3.21 -3.02
N VAL A 48 -18.34 1.87 -3.06
CA VAL A 48 -17.43 1.10 -3.91
C VAL A 48 -17.68 1.37 -5.40
N LEU A 49 -18.94 1.33 -5.83
CA LEU A 49 -19.30 1.64 -7.23
C LEU A 49 -18.92 3.07 -7.59
N MET A 50 -19.19 4.03 -6.71
CA MET A 50 -18.81 5.43 -6.95
C MET A 50 -17.29 5.57 -7.03
N ALA A 51 -16.53 4.85 -6.21
CA ALA A 51 -15.07 4.83 -6.29
C ALA A 51 -14.56 4.31 -7.66
N ALA A 52 -15.22 3.30 -8.22
CA ALA A 52 -14.93 2.78 -9.56
C ALA A 52 -15.32 3.75 -10.70
N SER A 53 -16.19 4.72 -10.44
CA SER A 53 -16.69 5.68 -11.44
C SER A 53 -15.64 6.69 -11.93
N GLY A 54 -14.48 6.79 -11.27
CA GLY A 54 -13.41 7.74 -11.61
C GLY A 54 -13.63 9.18 -11.10
N TYR A 55 -14.64 9.42 -10.27
CA TYR A 55 -14.83 10.69 -9.58
C TYR A 55 -13.93 10.83 -8.35
N PRO A 56 -13.64 12.07 -7.89
CA PRO A 56 -12.79 12.31 -6.73
C PRO A 56 -13.37 11.72 -5.44
N TYR A 57 -12.54 11.04 -4.65
CA TYR A 57 -12.94 10.45 -3.37
C TYR A 57 -13.48 11.48 -2.37
N ILE A 58 -13.02 12.74 -2.44
CA ILE A 58 -13.57 13.84 -1.62
C ILE A 58 -15.09 13.92 -1.76
N ALA A 59 -15.60 14.01 -3.00
CA ALA A 59 -17.03 14.11 -3.25
C ALA A 59 -17.78 12.81 -2.84
N ILE A 60 -17.23 11.67 -3.22
CA ILE A 60 -17.82 10.35 -2.96
C ILE A 60 -17.97 10.11 -1.45
N SER A 61 -16.93 10.41 -0.68
CA SER A 61 -16.92 10.18 0.77
C SER A 61 -17.86 11.13 1.52
N ILE A 62 -17.98 12.38 1.05
CA ILE A 62 -18.97 13.31 1.64
C ILE A 62 -20.39 12.77 1.49
N PHE A 63 -20.74 12.23 0.29
CA PHE A 63 -22.05 11.58 0.11
C PHE A 63 -22.22 10.35 1.00
N ALA A 64 -21.18 9.54 1.17
CA ALA A 64 -21.23 8.37 2.06
C ALA A 64 -21.47 8.77 3.54
N ILE A 65 -20.77 9.78 4.04
CA ILE A 65 -20.94 10.31 5.38
C ILE A 65 -22.38 10.79 5.59
N LEU A 66 -22.93 11.54 4.64
CA LEU A 66 -24.31 12.01 4.68
C LEU A 66 -25.29 10.84 4.68
N ALA A 67 -25.06 9.82 3.84
CA ALA A 67 -25.92 8.64 3.78
C ALA A 67 -25.91 7.85 5.10
N ILE A 68 -24.75 7.70 5.74
CA ILE A 68 -24.60 7.04 7.06
C ILE A 68 -25.39 7.80 8.13
N GLN A 69 -25.28 9.12 8.17
CA GLN A 69 -26.05 9.93 9.11
C GLN A 69 -27.56 9.78 8.88
N LEU A 70 -28.01 9.82 7.63
CA LEU A 70 -29.42 9.68 7.27
C LEU A 70 -29.97 8.26 7.50
N SER A 71 -29.12 7.25 7.63
CA SER A 71 -29.50 5.90 8.03
C SER A 71 -29.74 5.77 9.54
N GLY A 72 -29.28 6.73 10.33
CA GLY A 72 -29.33 6.69 11.79
C GLY A 72 -28.29 5.80 12.45
N ALA A 73 -27.35 5.23 11.67
CA ALA A 73 -26.31 4.34 12.19
C ALA A 73 -25.31 5.09 13.07
N LEU A 74 -24.80 6.23 12.60
CA LEU A 74 -23.83 7.06 13.32
C LEU A 74 -24.24 8.54 13.23
N THR A 75 -23.96 9.29 14.30
CA THR A 75 -24.14 10.75 14.26
C THR A 75 -22.94 11.43 13.58
N PHE A 76 -23.18 12.61 13.01
CA PHE A 76 -22.08 13.36 12.37
C PHE A 76 -20.93 13.68 13.33
N PRO A 77 -21.16 14.13 14.59
CA PRO A 77 -20.09 14.32 15.57
C PRO A 77 -19.28 13.06 15.83
N ASP A 78 -19.93 11.89 15.98
CA ASP A 78 -19.23 10.63 16.23
C ASP A 78 -18.37 10.21 15.04
N MET A 79 -18.88 10.40 13.82
CA MET A 79 -18.12 10.12 12.60
C MET A 79 -16.89 11.02 12.48
N ILE A 80 -17.00 12.31 12.80
CA ILE A 80 -15.86 13.24 12.78
C ILE A 80 -14.86 12.89 13.89
N ALA A 81 -15.32 12.62 15.09
CA ALA A 81 -14.46 12.26 16.22
C ALA A 81 -13.68 10.96 15.95
N SER A 82 -14.33 9.93 15.41
CA SER A 82 -13.69 8.64 15.09
C SER A 82 -12.84 8.66 13.82
N SER A 83 -13.03 9.63 12.93
CA SER A 83 -12.27 9.76 11.68
C SER A 83 -11.27 10.92 11.75
N LEU A 84 -11.65 12.15 11.43
CA LEU A 84 -10.72 13.31 11.41
C LEU A 84 -10.09 13.59 12.78
N GLY A 85 -10.84 13.38 13.88
CA GLY A 85 -10.32 13.46 15.25
C GLY A 85 -9.51 12.23 15.66
N GLY A 86 -9.49 11.18 14.86
CA GLY A 86 -8.76 9.94 15.15
C GLY A 86 -7.26 10.11 14.98
N THR A 87 -6.49 9.54 15.90
CA THR A 87 -5.01 9.54 15.88
C THR A 87 -4.44 9.07 14.54
N MET A 88 -5.12 8.17 13.88
CA MET A 88 -4.70 7.51 12.65
C MET A 88 -4.68 8.47 11.45
N ILE A 89 -5.73 9.27 11.26
CA ILE A 89 -5.77 10.27 10.18
C ILE A 89 -4.77 11.39 10.46
N PHE A 90 -4.68 11.83 11.71
CA PHE A 90 -3.69 12.83 12.10
C PHE A 90 -2.26 12.33 11.82
N GLN A 91 -1.94 11.10 12.19
CA GLN A 91 -0.65 10.46 11.90
C GLN A 91 -0.38 10.43 10.38
N LEU A 92 -1.39 10.09 9.58
CA LEU A 92 -1.25 10.05 8.12
C LEU A 92 -0.92 11.44 7.54
N ILE A 93 -1.59 12.49 8.00
CA ILE A 93 -1.32 13.87 7.58
C ILE A 93 0.15 14.25 7.87
N VAL A 94 0.62 13.94 9.07
CA VAL A 94 2.00 14.26 9.48
C VAL A 94 3.04 13.47 8.69
N ILE A 95 2.80 12.18 8.45
CA ILE A 95 3.70 11.34 7.64
C ILE A 95 3.76 11.83 6.19
N TYR A 96 2.66 12.23 5.61
CA TYR A 96 2.67 12.87 4.31
C TYR A 96 3.58 14.09 4.28
N GLY A 97 3.57 14.90 5.34
CA GLY A 97 4.48 16.03 5.51
C GLY A 97 5.95 15.61 5.55
N LEU A 98 6.29 14.60 6.35
CA LEU A 98 7.66 14.07 6.43
C LEU A 98 8.14 13.50 5.07
N CYS A 99 7.30 12.75 4.37
CA CYS A 99 7.62 12.24 3.03
C CYS A 99 7.77 13.37 2.02
N ARG A 100 6.95 14.42 2.12
CA ARG A 100 7.05 15.59 1.24
C ARG A 100 8.39 16.32 1.44
N ALA A 101 8.85 16.46 2.68
CA ALA A 101 10.16 17.03 2.96
C ALA A 101 11.31 16.27 2.29
N LEU A 102 11.25 14.91 2.29
CA LEU A 102 12.23 14.07 1.58
C LEU A 102 12.19 14.26 0.05
N ILE A 103 10.99 14.41 -0.52
CA ILE A 103 10.81 14.65 -1.95
C ILE A 103 11.34 16.04 -2.31
N ASP A 104 10.95 17.07 -1.57
CA ASP A 104 11.28 18.47 -1.86
C ASP A 104 12.79 18.78 -1.73
N CYS A 105 13.53 18.04 -0.91
CA CYS A 105 14.98 18.16 -0.84
C CYS A 105 15.73 17.22 -1.80
N GLY A 106 15.04 16.31 -2.50
CA GLY A 106 15.65 15.34 -3.42
C GLY A 106 16.45 14.22 -2.72
N ALA A 107 16.31 14.05 -1.40
CA ALA A 107 17.04 13.01 -0.65
C ALA A 107 16.67 11.60 -1.10
N GLY A 108 15.41 11.37 -1.47
CA GLY A 108 14.95 10.08 -1.98
C GLY A 108 15.70 9.62 -3.22
N ASP A 109 15.95 10.52 -4.16
CA ASP A 109 16.70 10.21 -5.39
C ASP A 109 18.15 9.85 -5.08
N VAL A 110 18.78 10.56 -4.12
CA VAL A 110 20.16 10.27 -3.69
C VAL A 110 20.26 8.90 -3.03
N ILE A 111 19.30 8.55 -2.16
CA ILE A 111 19.24 7.21 -1.53
C ILE A 111 19.12 6.12 -2.59
N ALA A 112 18.25 6.29 -3.56
CA ALA A 112 18.04 5.33 -4.63
C ALA A 112 19.32 5.12 -5.47
N ARG A 113 19.96 6.23 -5.89
CA ARG A 113 21.24 6.18 -6.65
C ARG A 113 22.34 5.52 -5.83
N TRP A 114 22.44 5.85 -4.55
CA TRP A 114 23.41 5.27 -3.64
C TRP A 114 23.27 3.75 -3.53
N LEU A 115 22.05 3.22 -3.45
CA LEU A 115 21.80 1.78 -3.39
C LEU A 115 22.30 1.06 -4.64
N ILE A 116 22.03 1.63 -5.84
CA ILE A 116 22.41 1.03 -7.13
C ILE A 116 23.93 1.09 -7.37
N SER A 117 24.61 2.15 -6.91
CA SER A 117 26.02 2.40 -7.18
C SER A 117 27.02 1.52 -6.42
N ARG A 118 26.55 0.46 -5.71
CA ARG A 118 27.45 -0.38 -4.89
C ARG A 118 28.43 -1.21 -5.71
N LYS A 119 29.71 -1.14 -5.37
CA LYS A 119 30.82 -1.83 -6.05
C LYS A 119 30.66 -3.35 -6.17
N PHE A 120 29.95 -4.00 -5.23
CA PHE A 120 29.78 -5.45 -5.27
C PHE A 120 28.86 -5.95 -6.39
N ALA A 121 28.05 -5.06 -6.99
CA ALA A 121 27.17 -5.38 -8.12
C ALA A 121 27.90 -5.30 -9.48
N LYS A 122 29.03 -4.61 -9.55
CA LYS A 122 29.81 -4.42 -10.78
C LYS A 122 30.30 -5.76 -11.34
N GLY A 123 30.03 -6.03 -12.62
CA GLY A 123 30.45 -7.26 -13.31
C GLY A 123 29.74 -8.55 -12.87
N LYS A 124 28.70 -8.46 -12.02
CA LYS A 124 27.97 -9.60 -11.50
C LYS A 124 26.46 -9.46 -11.81
N PRO A 125 25.95 -10.07 -12.89
CA PRO A 125 24.55 -9.90 -13.32
C PRO A 125 23.52 -10.19 -12.23
N PHE A 126 23.71 -11.25 -11.43
CA PHE A 126 22.85 -11.56 -10.30
C PHE A 126 22.84 -10.43 -9.27
N ALA A 127 24.02 -10.01 -8.80
CA ALA A 127 24.13 -8.99 -7.77
C ALA A 127 23.57 -7.64 -8.25
N PHE A 128 23.80 -7.30 -9.53
CA PHE A 128 23.24 -6.09 -10.14
C PHE A 128 21.71 -6.11 -10.20
N THR A 129 21.12 -7.20 -10.75
CA THR A 129 19.65 -7.34 -10.83
C THR A 129 19.03 -7.35 -9.44
N PHE A 130 19.61 -8.10 -8.50
CA PHE A 130 19.14 -8.14 -7.12
C PHE A 130 19.16 -6.76 -6.48
N MET A 131 20.24 -6.00 -6.61
CA MET A 131 20.33 -4.65 -6.07
C MET A 131 19.34 -3.69 -6.70
N LEU A 132 19.13 -3.79 -8.01
CA LEU A 132 18.15 -2.98 -8.73
C LEU A 132 16.74 -3.25 -8.18
N MET A 133 16.37 -4.50 -7.96
CA MET A 133 15.08 -4.91 -7.42
C MET A 133 14.91 -4.43 -5.97
N ILE A 134 15.87 -4.70 -5.09
CA ILE A 134 15.83 -4.25 -3.68
C ILE A 134 15.78 -2.72 -3.58
N ALA A 135 16.58 -2.02 -4.37
CA ALA A 135 16.55 -0.56 -4.40
C ALA A 135 15.17 -0.03 -4.87
N SER A 136 14.49 -0.76 -5.75
CA SER A 136 13.12 -0.44 -6.18
C SER A 136 12.10 -0.61 -5.04
N VAL A 137 12.27 -1.62 -4.16
CA VAL A 137 11.45 -1.76 -2.95
C VAL A 137 11.60 -0.51 -2.06
N PHE A 138 12.82 -0.08 -1.79
CA PHE A 138 13.06 1.11 -0.97
C PHE A 138 12.52 2.38 -1.63
N ALA A 139 12.70 2.53 -2.94
CA ALA A 139 12.14 3.67 -3.67
C ALA A 139 10.61 3.67 -3.63
N GLY A 140 9.98 2.53 -3.80
CA GLY A 140 8.53 2.36 -3.62
C GLY A 140 8.07 2.77 -2.23
N ALA A 141 8.75 2.30 -1.17
CA ALA A 141 8.42 2.59 0.21
C ALA A 141 8.51 4.09 0.54
N PHE A 142 9.59 4.75 0.14
CA PHE A 142 9.91 6.12 0.58
C PHE A 142 9.50 7.19 -0.43
N ILE A 143 9.64 6.94 -1.74
CA ILE A 143 9.39 7.91 -2.81
C ILE A 143 8.06 7.64 -3.53
N GLY A 144 7.61 6.38 -3.57
CA GLY A 144 6.39 6.00 -4.26
C GLY A 144 6.53 6.05 -5.78
N LEU A 145 5.54 6.64 -6.47
CA LEU A 145 5.52 6.70 -7.95
C LEU A 145 6.73 7.42 -8.55
N GLY A 146 7.26 8.45 -7.87
CA GLY A 146 8.47 9.14 -8.30
C GLY A 146 9.69 8.22 -8.37
N GLY A 147 9.80 7.30 -7.42
CA GLY A 147 10.84 6.26 -7.44
C GLY A 147 10.76 5.37 -8.66
N LEU A 148 9.55 4.94 -9.04
CA LEU A 148 9.34 4.12 -10.23
C LEU A 148 9.77 4.85 -11.52
N VAL A 149 9.39 6.12 -11.68
CA VAL A 149 9.82 6.94 -12.83
C VAL A 149 11.33 7.10 -12.87
N PHE A 150 11.97 7.35 -11.72
CA PHE A 150 13.42 7.43 -11.62
C PHE A 150 14.09 6.12 -12.09
N TYR A 151 13.62 4.97 -11.61
CA TYR A 151 14.21 3.69 -12.00
C TYR A 151 14.02 3.34 -13.48
N TYR A 152 12.91 3.74 -14.08
CA TYR A 152 12.74 3.60 -15.53
C TYR A 152 13.76 4.43 -16.30
N SER A 153 14.09 5.63 -15.82
CA SER A 153 15.16 6.46 -16.41
C SER A 153 16.54 5.81 -16.25
N VAL A 154 16.82 5.21 -15.09
CA VAL A 154 18.05 4.45 -14.84
C VAL A 154 18.15 3.24 -15.77
N LEU A 155 17.07 2.48 -15.93
CA LEU A 155 17.02 1.33 -16.85
C LEU A 155 17.29 1.75 -18.31
N GLU A 156 16.75 2.89 -18.73
CA GLU A 156 16.99 3.42 -20.07
C GLU A 156 18.46 3.84 -20.26
N SER A 157 19.08 4.45 -19.24
CA SER A 157 20.52 4.79 -19.28
C SER A 157 21.39 3.54 -19.36
N ILE A 158 21.08 2.51 -18.54
CA ILE A 158 21.78 1.21 -18.59
C ILE A 158 21.61 0.55 -19.95
N ARG A 159 20.40 0.55 -20.51
CA ARG A 159 20.10 0.00 -21.82
C ARG A 159 20.99 0.61 -22.90
N LYS A 160 21.08 1.95 -22.92
CA LYS A 160 21.93 2.68 -23.90
C LYS A 160 23.41 2.35 -23.75
N GLU A 161 23.91 2.36 -22.51
CA GLU A 161 25.32 2.06 -22.21
C GLU A 161 25.69 0.64 -22.66
N LEU A 162 24.83 -0.34 -22.44
CA LEU A 162 25.07 -1.74 -22.82
C LEU A 162 24.66 -2.07 -24.25
N GLY A 163 24.10 -1.13 -25.01
CA GLY A 163 23.63 -1.35 -26.36
C GLY A 163 22.52 -2.40 -26.49
N TYR A 164 21.64 -2.52 -25.48
CA TYR A 164 20.42 -3.32 -25.62
C TYR A 164 19.39 -2.61 -26.48
N ASP A 165 18.63 -3.39 -27.26
CA ASP A 165 17.45 -2.89 -27.98
C ASP A 165 16.37 -2.42 -27.01
N GLU A 166 15.62 -1.38 -27.40
CA GLU A 166 14.53 -0.80 -26.59
C GLU A 166 13.45 -1.85 -26.28
N ASN A 167 13.16 -2.75 -27.23
CA ASN A 167 12.18 -3.82 -27.07
C ASN A 167 12.81 -5.16 -26.65
N SER A 168 14.06 -5.14 -26.16
CA SER A 168 14.75 -6.34 -25.71
C SER A 168 14.03 -7.03 -24.56
N SER A 169 14.20 -8.34 -24.47
CA SER A 169 13.67 -9.13 -23.34
C SER A 169 14.25 -8.64 -22.02
N TRP A 170 15.53 -8.21 -22.00
CA TRP A 170 16.16 -7.63 -20.83
C TRP A 170 15.40 -6.39 -20.32
N MET A 171 15.08 -5.45 -21.24
CA MET A 171 14.37 -4.23 -20.87
C MET A 171 12.97 -4.53 -20.32
N LYS A 172 12.19 -5.37 -20.99
CA LYS A 172 10.84 -5.76 -20.60
C LYS A 172 10.81 -6.41 -19.21
N PHE A 173 11.70 -7.37 -18.96
CA PHE A 173 11.77 -8.02 -17.64
C PHE A 173 12.20 -7.06 -16.54
N ASN A 174 13.18 -6.17 -16.79
CA ASN A 174 13.59 -5.23 -15.76
C ASN A 174 12.53 -4.15 -15.50
N VAL A 175 11.84 -3.64 -16.53
CA VAL A 175 10.70 -2.70 -16.35
C VAL A 175 9.60 -3.32 -15.51
N PHE A 176 9.23 -4.56 -15.78
CA PHE A 176 8.21 -5.26 -15.01
C PHE A 176 8.69 -5.61 -13.59
N GLY A 177 9.94 -6.06 -13.43
CA GLY A 177 10.52 -6.38 -12.13
C GLY A 177 10.62 -5.16 -11.22
N VAL A 178 11.13 -4.05 -11.73
CA VAL A 178 11.17 -2.76 -11.02
C VAL A 178 9.76 -2.30 -10.61
N TYR A 179 8.78 -2.49 -11.50
CA TYR A 179 7.38 -2.21 -11.19
C TYR A 179 6.89 -3.07 -10.02
N ALA A 180 7.07 -4.39 -10.11
CA ALA A 180 6.61 -5.33 -9.09
C ALA A 180 7.22 -5.03 -7.72
N GLU A 181 8.53 -4.83 -7.67
CA GLU A 181 9.25 -4.53 -6.43
C GLU A 181 8.90 -3.14 -5.86
N ALA A 182 8.68 -2.15 -6.71
CA ALA A 182 8.18 -0.85 -6.24
C ALA A 182 6.78 -0.95 -5.63
N MET A 183 5.89 -1.81 -6.18
CA MET A 183 4.56 -2.06 -5.61
C MET A 183 4.66 -2.76 -4.24
N ILE A 184 5.58 -3.72 -4.08
CA ILE A 184 5.90 -4.34 -2.79
C ILE A 184 6.43 -3.28 -1.82
N GLY A 185 7.33 -2.42 -2.26
CA GLY A 185 7.84 -1.32 -1.45
C GLY A 185 6.74 -0.36 -0.99
N MET A 186 5.82 0.03 -1.89
CA MET A 186 4.66 0.86 -1.53
C MET A 186 3.74 0.21 -0.50
N SER A 187 3.81 -1.12 -0.34
CA SER A 187 3.08 -1.88 0.67
C SER A 187 3.75 -1.87 2.05
N MET A 188 5.04 -1.53 2.13
CA MET A 188 5.89 -1.84 3.29
C MET A 188 5.57 -1.01 4.54
N LEU A 189 5.12 0.24 4.39
CA LEU A 189 4.95 1.16 5.52
C LEU A 189 3.48 1.18 5.99
N PRO A 190 3.11 0.49 7.10
CA PRO A 190 1.73 0.32 7.54
C PRO A 190 1.06 1.61 8.02
N PHE A 191 1.84 2.67 8.20
CA PHE A 191 1.43 3.98 8.66
C PHE A 191 1.40 5.04 7.54
N LYS A 192 1.52 4.63 6.26
CA LYS A 192 1.59 5.55 5.11
C LYS A 192 0.65 5.10 3.99
N GLY A 193 -0.09 6.05 3.41
CA GLY A 193 -0.85 5.85 2.18
C GLY A 193 -1.84 4.69 2.21
N LEU A 194 -1.84 3.89 1.16
CA LEU A 194 -2.74 2.74 1.01
C LEU A 194 -2.57 1.66 2.08
N PRO A 195 -1.35 1.27 2.50
CA PRO A 195 -1.20 0.34 3.60
C PRO A 195 -1.91 0.79 4.88
N LEU A 196 -1.84 2.06 5.24
CA LEU A 196 -2.56 2.57 6.40
C LEU A 196 -4.07 2.45 6.23
N LEU A 197 -4.60 2.78 5.04
CA LEU A 197 -6.03 2.67 4.72
C LEU A 197 -6.58 1.24 4.88
N ILE A 198 -5.80 0.27 4.47
CA ILE A 198 -6.22 -1.14 4.40
C ILE A 198 -5.95 -1.87 5.71
N PHE A 199 -4.79 -1.61 6.33
CA PHE A 199 -4.38 -2.28 7.54
C PHE A 199 -5.08 -1.75 8.80
N SER A 200 -5.50 -0.50 8.79
CA SER A 200 -6.16 0.12 9.94
C SER A 200 -7.53 -0.46 10.27
N PRO A 201 -8.46 -0.64 9.32
CA PRO A 201 -9.73 -1.31 9.59
C PRO A 201 -9.52 -2.75 10.08
N LEU A 202 -8.54 -3.46 9.51
CA LEU A 202 -8.19 -4.79 9.99
C LEU A 202 -7.66 -4.77 11.43
N LYS A 203 -6.76 -3.82 11.76
CA LYS A 203 -6.28 -3.63 13.13
C LYS A 203 -7.41 -3.33 14.11
N GLN A 204 -8.34 -2.48 13.71
CA GLN A 204 -9.49 -2.14 14.55
C GLN A 204 -10.36 -3.36 14.81
N ALA A 205 -10.75 -4.09 13.77
CA ALA A 205 -11.58 -5.29 13.90
C ALA A 205 -10.91 -6.38 14.75
N LEU A 206 -9.61 -6.58 14.60
CA LEU A 206 -8.84 -7.52 15.42
C LEU A 206 -8.67 -7.02 16.85
N GLY A 207 -8.46 -5.71 17.06
CA GLY A 207 -8.33 -5.08 18.36
C GLY A 207 -9.61 -5.18 19.20
N GLU A 208 -10.79 -5.08 18.59
CA GLU A 208 -12.08 -5.33 19.23
C GLU A 208 -12.21 -6.79 19.71
N ALA A 209 -11.56 -7.72 19.02
CA ALA A 209 -11.46 -9.12 19.45
C ALA A 209 -10.29 -9.41 20.40
N GLY A 210 -9.58 -8.38 20.89
CA GLY A 210 -8.41 -8.52 21.78
C GLY A 210 -7.13 -8.98 21.08
N ILE A 211 -7.09 -8.99 19.75
CA ILE A 211 -5.96 -9.46 18.95
C ILE A 211 -5.06 -8.28 18.54
N GLN A 212 -3.78 -8.41 18.82
CA GLN A 212 -2.79 -7.37 18.49
C GLN A 212 -2.00 -7.69 17.23
N THR A 213 -1.66 -6.66 16.46
CA THR A 213 -0.78 -6.73 15.30
C THR A 213 0.47 -5.87 15.52
N SER A 214 1.59 -6.24 14.88
CA SER A 214 2.86 -5.55 15.00
C SER A 214 3.25 -4.85 13.70
N ASP A 215 3.43 -3.54 13.73
CA ASP A 215 3.88 -2.76 12.57
C ASP A 215 5.29 -3.15 12.13
N LEU A 216 6.18 -3.43 13.09
CA LEU A 216 7.54 -3.86 12.78
C LEU A 216 7.55 -5.24 12.10
N LEU A 217 6.79 -6.19 12.62
CA LEU A 217 6.67 -7.51 12.01
C LEU A 217 6.08 -7.41 10.60
N PHE A 218 5.05 -6.59 10.42
CA PHE A 218 4.46 -6.30 9.11
C PHE A 218 5.50 -5.80 8.10
N MET A 219 6.29 -4.79 8.49
CA MET A 219 7.37 -4.25 7.65
C MET A 219 8.43 -5.31 7.35
N GLY A 220 8.82 -6.08 8.36
CA GLY A 220 9.82 -7.16 8.24
C GLY A 220 9.39 -8.25 7.27
N ILE A 221 8.11 -8.66 7.30
CA ILE A 221 7.57 -9.68 6.40
C ILE A 221 7.54 -9.16 4.96
N ILE A 222 7.08 -7.92 4.73
CA ILE A 222 7.08 -7.34 3.38
C ILE A 222 8.50 -7.18 2.85
N ALA A 223 9.45 -6.74 3.69
CA ALA A 223 10.86 -6.68 3.31
C ALA A 223 11.43 -8.07 2.95
N LEU A 224 11.12 -9.09 3.74
CA LEU A 224 11.52 -10.48 3.47
C LEU A 224 10.93 -10.98 2.15
N LEU A 225 9.65 -10.72 1.90
CA LEU A 225 9.00 -11.05 0.64
C LEU A 225 9.66 -10.35 -0.54
N GLY A 226 9.96 -9.05 -0.45
CA GLY A 226 10.69 -8.32 -1.49
C GLY A 226 12.08 -8.94 -1.75
N ILE A 227 12.83 -9.31 -0.71
CA ILE A 227 14.12 -9.98 -0.87
C ILE A 227 13.98 -11.32 -1.62
N ILE A 228 13.02 -12.15 -1.23
CA ILE A 228 12.79 -13.45 -1.85
C ILE A 228 12.34 -13.30 -3.30
N ILE A 229 11.42 -12.36 -3.56
CA ILE A 229 10.92 -12.07 -4.91
C ILE A 229 12.06 -11.55 -5.79
N ALA A 230 12.92 -10.65 -5.30
CA ALA A 230 14.09 -10.17 -6.03
C ALA A 230 15.04 -11.30 -6.44
N ILE A 231 15.27 -12.27 -5.55
CA ILE A 231 16.08 -13.46 -5.85
C ILE A 231 15.41 -14.31 -6.93
N VAL A 232 14.12 -14.66 -6.72
CA VAL A 232 13.37 -15.52 -7.64
C VAL A 232 13.22 -14.83 -9.00
N TYR A 233 13.05 -13.52 -9.02
CA TYR A 233 12.90 -12.76 -10.26
C TYR A 233 14.13 -12.88 -11.17
N TYR A 234 15.33 -12.89 -10.60
CA TYR A 234 16.53 -13.20 -11.36
C TYR A 234 16.47 -14.59 -12.02
N PHE A 235 16.02 -15.61 -11.27
CA PHE A 235 15.87 -16.96 -11.84
C PHE A 235 14.78 -17.04 -12.90
N ILE A 236 13.70 -16.27 -12.78
CA ILE A 236 12.70 -16.12 -13.86
C ILE A 236 13.36 -15.56 -15.13
N MET A 237 14.20 -14.52 -15.02
CA MET A 237 14.94 -13.99 -16.16
C MET A 237 15.84 -15.05 -16.80
N VAL A 238 16.54 -15.85 -16.00
CA VAL A 238 17.38 -16.96 -16.48
C VAL A 238 16.52 -18.03 -17.17
N LEU A 239 15.38 -18.41 -16.62
CA LEU A 239 14.44 -19.37 -17.20
C LEU A 239 13.96 -18.95 -18.60
N PHE A 240 13.69 -17.66 -18.78
CA PHE A 240 13.32 -17.09 -20.08
C PHE A 240 14.50 -16.74 -20.97
N LYS A 241 15.73 -17.18 -20.61
CA LYS A 241 16.97 -16.99 -21.37
C LYS A 241 17.22 -15.51 -21.73
N VAL A 242 16.94 -14.61 -20.77
CA VAL A 242 17.23 -13.19 -20.94
C VAL A 242 18.75 -13.01 -21.04
N ASP A 243 19.21 -12.26 -22.03
CA ASP A 243 20.64 -11.97 -22.18
C ASP A 243 21.13 -11.05 -21.05
N LEU A 244 21.89 -11.62 -20.12
CA LEU A 244 22.50 -10.94 -18.98
C LEU A 244 24.02 -10.77 -19.15
N SER A 245 24.62 -11.23 -20.27
CA SER A 245 26.05 -11.23 -20.47
C SER A 245 26.63 -9.82 -20.51
N LYS A 246 25.92 -8.90 -21.14
CA LYS A 246 26.33 -7.49 -21.27
C LYS A 246 26.43 -6.74 -19.92
N LEU A 247 25.79 -7.23 -18.87
CA LEU A 247 25.93 -6.65 -17.53
C LEU A 247 27.33 -6.85 -16.92
N LYS A 248 28.14 -7.76 -17.45
CA LYS A 248 29.53 -7.96 -17.00
C LYS A 248 30.43 -6.75 -17.32
N ASP A 249 30.12 -6.04 -18.40
CA ASP A 249 30.89 -4.90 -18.87
C ASP A 249 30.33 -3.54 -18.42
N LEU A 250 29.27 -3.56 -17.58
CA LEU A 250 28.59 -2.36 -17.10
C LEU A 250 29.50 -1.50 -16.20
N ASP A 251 29.78 -0.29 -16.64
CA ASP A 251 30.41 0.74 -15.81
C ASP A 251 29.37 1.70 -15.22
N ILE A 252 28.98 1.44 -13.98
CA ILE A 252 27.94 2.21 -13.28
C ILE A 252 28.33 3.68 -13.12
N THR A 253 29.63 4.02 -13.13
CA THR A 253 30.09 5.41 -12.96
C THR A 253 29.79 6.28 -14.18
N LYS A 254 29.54 5.68 -15.33
CA LYS A 254 29.17 6.38 -16.56
C LYS A 254 27.68 6.63 -16.73
N LEU A 255 26.83 6.11 -15.83
CA LEU A 255 25.39 6.33 -15.90
C LEU A 255 25.04 7.77 -15.52
N GLU A 256 24.20 8.42 -16.31
CA GLU A 256 23.73 9.79 -16.05
C GLU A 256 23.20 9.97 -14.63
N GLY A 257 23.70 10.99 -13.91
CA GLY A 257 23.24 11.36 -12.59
C GLY A 257 23.75 10.47 -11.45
N MET A 258 24.73 9.55 -11.72
CA MET A 258 25.37 8.72 -10.69
C MET A 258 26.74 9.25 -10.23
N ASP A 259 27.23 10.35 -10.83
CA ASP A 259 28.57 10.88 -10.57
C ASP A 259 28.72 11.48 -9.16
N ASN A 260 27.62 11.85 -8.49
CA ASN A 260 27.65 12.49 -7.20
C ASN A 260 26.56 11.95 -6.26
N VAL A 261 26.82 10.75 -5.71
CA VAL A 261 25.91 10.08 -4.76
C VAL A 261 26.18 10.54 -3.33
N LYS A 262 26.41 11.83 -3.12
CA LYS A 262 26.55 12.42 -1.80
C LYS A 262 25.33 13.30 -1.50
N MET A 263 24.82 13.14 -0.30
CA MET A 263 23.79 14.05 0.22
C MET A 263 24.42 15.40 0.54
N ASP A 264 23.75 16.47 0.17
CA ASP A 264 24.02 17.79 0.72
C ASP A 264 23.57 17.88 2.20
N THR A 265 23.90 18.96 2.87
CA THR A 265 23.60 19.15 4.30
C THR A 265 22.10 19.09 4.59
N ARG A 266 21.25 19.66 3.70
CA ARG A 266 19.80 19.66 3.85
C ARG A 266 19.23 18.25 3.64
N GLN A 267 19.67 17.56 2.60
CA GLN A 267 19.28 16.18 2.31
C GLN A 267 19.65 15.24 3.45
N ALA A 268 20.89 15.35 3.96
CA ALA A 268 21.37 14.56 5.08
C ALA A 268 20.55 14.81 6.35
N PHE A 269 20.30 16.08 6.69
CA PHE A 269 19.50 16.42 7.86
C PHE A 269 18.08 15.88 7.77
N VAL A 270 17.38 16.11 6.65
CA VAL A 270 16.00 15.62 6.45
C VAL A 270 15.94 14.09 6.50
N THR A 271 16.92 13.41 5.89
CA THR A 271 17.03 11.95 5.92
C THR A 271 17.26 11.42 7.34
N ILE A 272 18.14 12.05 8.11
CA ILE A 272 18.42 11.64 9.49
C ILE A 272 17.18 11.83 10.37
N VAL A 273 16.50 12.98 10.29
CA VAL A 273 15.29 13.23 11.08
C VAL A 273 14.17 12.26 10.67
N PHE A 274 14.04 11.96 9.38
CA PHE A 274 13.10 10.95 8.90
C PHE A 274 13.45 9.56 9.42
N ALA A 275 14.72 9.16 9.38
CA ALA A 275 15.17 7.88 9.95
C ALA A 275 14.92 7.81 11.46
N ILE A 276 15.15 8.89 12.21
CA ILE A 276 14.83 8.98 13.64
C ILE A 276 13.33 8.86 13.88
N SER A 277 12.49 9.42 13.00
CA SER A 277 11.04 9.27 13.12
C SER A 277 10.61 7.80 13.00
N LEU A 278 11.21 7.05 12.09
CA LEU A 278 10.96 5.61 11.94
C LEU A 278 11.57 4.78 13.08
N LEU A 279 12.75 5.17 13.56
CA LEU A 279 13.43 4.47 14.65
C LEU A 279 12.59 4.44 15.94
N TYR A 280 11.81 5.48 16.22
CA TYR A 280 10.87 5.49 17.33
C TYR A 280 9.88 4.32 17.29
N THR A 281 9.38 3.97 16.09
CA THR A 281 8.47 2.84 15.90
C THR A 281 9.12 1.50 16.31
N ILE A 282 10.42 1.41 16.14
CA ILE A 282 11.21 0.24 16.56
C ILE A 282 11.48 0.28 18.06
N LEU A 283 11.92 1.42 18.57
CA LEU A 283 12.31 1.58 19.98
C LEU A 283 11.13 1.35 20.94
N ILE A 284 9.91 1.78 20.57
CA ILE A 284 8.71 1.61 21.40
C ILE A 284 8.41 0.13 21.70
N LEU A 285 8.89 -0.81 20.88
CA LEU A 285 8.69 -2.24 21.08
C LEU A 285 9.61 -2.82 22.16
N PHE A 286 10.75 -2.17 22.42
CA PHE A 286 11.76 -2.63 23.39
C PHE A 286 11.64 -1.88 24.72
N ILE A 287 11.00 -0.72 24.75
CA ILE A 287 10.83 0.08 25.94
C ILE A 287 9.58 -0.37 26.70
N LYS A 288 9.81 -1.06 27.84
CA LYS A 288 8.72 -1.58 28.67
C LYS A 288 7.89 -0.46 29.31
N LYS A 289 6.57 -0.62 29.26
CA LYS A 289 5.60 0.16 30.04
C LYS A 289 5.74 -0.21 31.53
N GLY A 290 5.29 0.67 32.41
CA GLY A 290 5.33 0.48 33.86
C GLY A 290 6.58 1.07 34.52
N THR A 291 7.37 1.85 33.79
CA THR A 291 8.43 2.70 34.32
C THR A 291 8.16 4.15 33.97
N PRO A 292 8.53 5.13 34.81
CA PRO A 292 8.28 6.57 34.50
C PRO A 292 8.79 6.98 33.13
N PHE A 293 9.97 6.50 32.73
CA PHE A 293 10.55 6.72 31.40
C PHE A 293 9.76 6.01 30.32
N GLY A 294 9.44 4.73 30.54
CA GLY A 294 8.72 3.92 29.56
C GLY A 294 7.30 4.45 29.32
N ASP A 295 6.63 4.88 30.36
CA ASP A 295 5.27 5.44 30.24
C ASP A 295 5.28 6.79 29.54
N ALA A 296 6.23 7.68 29.87
CA ALA A 296 6.42 8.94 29.16
C ALA A 296 6.76 8.73 27.69
N PHE A 297 7.70 7.82 27.38
CA PHE A 297 8.10 7.51 26.02
C PHE A 297 6.95 6.93 25.18
N ASN A 298 6.23 5.95 25.73
CA ASN A 298 5.04 5.37 25.06
C ASN A 298 3.88 6.38 24.97
N GLY A 299 3.76 7.30 25.94
CA GLY A 299 2.74 8.34 25.98
C GLY A 299 2.85 9.38 24.87
N ILE A 300 4.05 9.60 24.29
CA ILE A 300 4.24 10.49 23.15
C ILE A 300 3.43 10.02 21.94
N THR A 301 3.23 8.71 21.80
CA THR A 301 2.62 8.04 20.65
C THR A 301 3.38 8.25 19.34
N GLN A 302 3.11 7.39 18.36
CA GLN A 302 3.74 7.48 17.05
C GLN A 302 3.36 8.78 16.32
N ALA A 303 2.09 9.18 16.41
CA ALA A 303 1.59 10.41 15.80
C ALA A 303 2.25 11.66 16.41
N GLY A 304 2.40 11.70 17.73
CA GLY A 304 3.10 12.78 18.44
C GLY A 304 4.56 12.89 18.06
N TRP A 305 5.28 11.74 18.02
CA TRP A 305 6.68 11.72 17.64
C TRP A 305 6.93 12.19 16.21
N PHE A 306 6.13 11.71 15.25
CA PHE A 306 6.21 12.20 13.87
C PHE A 306 5.94 13.68 13.76
N SER A 307 5.02 14.21 14.57
CA SER A 307 4.73 15.65 14.63
C SER A 307 5.93 16.46 15.13
N ILE A 308 6.63 15.96 16.16
CA ILE A 308 7.87 16.56 16.66
C ILE A 308 8.94 16.56 15.56
N CYS A 309 9.14 15.45 14.86
CA CYS A 309 10.11 15.37 13.77
C CYS A 309 9.79 16.35 12.63
N LEU A 310 8.51 16.44 12.23
CA LEU A 310 8.08 17.40 11.22
C LEU A 310 8.28 18.85 11.68
N ALA A 311 7.95 19.17 12.92
CA ALA A 311 8.18 20.50 13.50
C ALA A 311 9.67 20.87 13.49
N ILE A 312 10.56 19.94 13.86
CA ILE A 312 12.01 20.14 13.79
C ILE A 312 12.45 20.44 12.36
N MET A 313 11.96 19.69 11.36
CA MET A 313 12.28 19.96 9.95
C MET A 313 11.79 21.35 9.47
N CYS A 314 10.66 21.81 10.00
CA CYS A 314 10.11 23.14 9.66
C CYS A 314 10.86 24.29 10.34
N LEU A 315 11.37 24.08 11.54
CA LEU A 315 12.05 25.11 12.34
C LEU A 315 13.53 25.27 12.00
N VAL A 316 14.21 24.15 11.73
CA VAL A 316 15.65 24.18 11.44
C VAL A 316 15.90 24.76 10.07
N LYS A 317 16.74 25.80 10.01
CA LYS A 317 17.17 26.47 8.77
C LYS A 317 18.54 25.95 8.36
N ILE A 318 18.68 25.58 7.09
CA ILE A 318 19.93 25.17 6.45
C ILE A 318 20.11 26.10 5.24
N ASP A 319 21.25 26.77 5.16
CA ASP A 319 21.53 27.79 4.12
C ASP A 319 20.43 28.85 4.01
N GLY A 320 19.94 29.30 5.19
CA GLY A 320 18.94 30.37 5.29
C GLY A 320 17.49 29.93 4.98
N LYS A 321 17.25 28.68 4.57
CA LYS A 321 15.92 28.13 4.25
C LYS A 321 15.54 27.05 5.24
N PRO A 322 14.25 26.92 5.63
CA PRO A 322 13.81 25.80 6.47
C PRO A 322 14.06 24.46 5.75
N ALA A 323 14.42 23.42 6.50
CA ALA A 323 14.67 22.10 5.95
C ALA A 323 13.40 21.52 5.30
N ALA A 324 12.22 21.75 5.89
CA ALA A 324 10.92 21.56 5.25
C ALA A 324 10.16 22.90 5.24
N ASN A 325 9.53 23.24 4.12
CA ASN A 325 8.77 24.49 4.05
C ASN A 325 7.43 24.35 4.80
N PRO A 326 7.23 25.09 5.93
CA PRO A 326 6.03 24.93 6.76
C PRO A 326 4.72 25.31 6.06
N TYR A 327 4.78 26.13 5.00
CA TYR A 327 3.59 26.59 4.27
C TYR A 327 3.15 25.61 3.18
N THR A 328 4.05 24.81 2.63
CA THR A 328 3.76 23.91 1.49
C THR A 328 3.82 22.45 1.86
N VAL A 329 4.58 22.07 2.90
CA VAL A 329 4.85 20.67 3.24
C VAL A 329 3.58 19.84 3.49
N LEU A 330 2.57 20.41 4.16
CA LEU A 330 1.28 19.76 4.34
C LEU A 330 0.32 20.04 3.19
N LYS A 331 0.29 21.28 2.69
CA LYS A 331 -0.61 21.68 1.60
C LYS A 331 -0.38 20.83 0.34
N ASP A 332 0.88 20.67 -0.07
CA ASP A 332 1.26 19.97 -1.30
C ASP A 332 1.66 18.51 -1.06
N GLY A 333 1.89 18.13 0.20
CA GLY A 333 2.27 16.78 0.60
C GLY A 333 1.09 15.87 0.87
N VAL A 334 0.00 16.42 1.43
CA VAL A 334 -1.17 15.61 1.82
C VAL A 334 -2.04 15.26 0.61
N ASP A 335 -2.27 13.96 0.40
CA ASP A 335 -3.27 13.52 -0.56
C ASP A 335 -4.67 13.51 0.08
N TRP A 336 -5.39 14.60 -0.10
CA TRP A 336 -6.73 14.78 0.44
C TRP A 336 -7.74 13.77 -0.13
N ASN A 337 -7.55 13.25 -1.34
CA ASN A 337 -8.39 12.16 -1.84
C ASN A 337 -8.21 10.89 -1.00
N VAL A 338 -6.98 10.56 -0.61
CA VAL A 338 -6.71 9.42 0.28
C VAL A 338 -7.31 9.67 1.67
N ILE A 339 -7.17 10.87 2.24
CA ILE A 339 -7.77 11.22 3.53
C ILE A 339 -9.29 11.02 3.49
N TYR A 340 -9.97 11.58 2.51
CA TYR A 340 -11.43 11.44 2.38
C TYR A 340 -11.85 10.01 2.06
N ALA A 341 -11.11 9.28 1.21
CA ALA A 341 -11.36 7.86 1.00
C ALA A 341 -11.33 7.10 2.33
N MET A 342 -10.30 7.35 3.15
CA MET A 342 -10.18 6.73 4.46
C MET A 342 -11.40 7.03 5.35
N ILE A 343 -11.83 8.29 5.43
CA ILE A 343 -13.02 8.66 6.20
C ILE A 343 -14.24 7.89 5.70
N GLY A 344 -14.54 7.98 4.40
CA GLY A 344 -15.74 7.36 3.82
C GLY A 344 -15.79 5.84 4.01
N PHE A 345 -14.70 5.15 3.65
CA PHE A 345 -14.66 3.69 3.75
C PHE A 345 -14.61 3.18 5.19
N THR A 346 -13.88 3.86 6.09
CA THR A 346 -13.81 3.45 7.49
C THR A 346 -15.18 3.60 8.17
N GLN A 347 -15.87 4.72 7.94
CA GLN A 347 -17.21 4.92 8.53
C GLN A 347 -18.26 3.97 7.94
N ALA A 348 -18.22 3.73 6.61
CA ALA A 348 -19.11 2.74 6.00
C ALA A 348 -18.80 1.31 6.49
N GLY A 349 -17.52 0.97 6.69
CA GLY A 349 -17.10 -0.29 7.29
C GLY A 349 -17.54 -0.44 8.74
N ALA A 350 -17.45 0.63 9.54
CA ALA A 350 -17.94 0.62 10.93
C ALA A 350 -19.42 0.27 11.02
N VAL A 351 -20.26 0.84 10.14
CA VAL A 351 -21.70 0.48 10.08
C VAL A 351 -21.91 -1.00 9.82
N LEU A 352 -21.09 -1.63 8.97
CA LEU A 352 -21.20 -3.08 8.67
C LEU A 352 -20.82 -3.96 9.87
N THR A 353 -19.97 -3.46 10.75
CA THR A 353 -19.45 -4.22 11.91
C THR A 353 -20.20 -3.94 13.22
N MET A 354 -21.11 -2.95 13.23
CA MET A 354 -21.95 -2.64 14.39
C MET A 354 -22.85 -3.82 14.75
N ASP A 355 -23.03 -4.08 16.05
CA ASP A 355 -23.93 -5.13 16.51
C ASP A 355 -25.39 -4.83 16.12
N GLU A 356 -25.79 -3.56 16.13
CA GLU A 356 -27.11 -3.09 15.71
C GLU A 356 -27.41 -3.34 14.23
N ALA A 357 -26.39 -3.52 13.38
CA ALA A 357 -26.59 -3.86 11.98
C ALA A 357 -27.02 -5.31 11.76
N GLY A 358 -26.68 -6.21 12.69
CA GLY A 358 -26.98 -7.64 12.61
C GLY A 358 -26.24 -8.41 11.51
N ILE A 359 -25.37 -7.73 10.75
CA ILE A 359 -24.62 -8.32 9.63
C ILE A 359 -23.62 -9.36 10.13
N LYS A 360 -22.94 -9.07 11.24
CA LYS A 360 -21.98 -9.98 11.86
C LYS A 360 -22.63 -11.30 12.24
N LEU A 361 -23.81 -11.25 12.87
CA LEU A 361 -24.60 -12.44 13.23
C LEU A 361 -25.04 -13.22 11.98
N TRP A 362 -25.54 -12.51 10.96
CA TRP A 362 -25.93 -13.14 9.71
C TRP A 362 -24.76 -13.81 9.00
N LEU A 363 -23.60 -13.19 8.97
CA LEU A 363 -22.39 -13.78 8.40
C LEU A 363 -21.94 -15.01 9.20
N GLN A 364 -21.98 -14.93 10.53
CA GLN A 364 -21.66 -16.06 11.40
C GLN A 364 -22.60 -17.24 11.13
N ASP A 365 -23.91 -17.00 11.06
CA ASP A 365 -24.90 -18.05 10.81
C ASP A 365 -24.80 -18.63 9.40
N SER A 366 -24.68 -17.76 8.38
CA SER A 366 -24.67 -18.19 6.96
C SER A 366 -23.35 -18.84 6.52
N LEU A 367 -22.25 -18.44 7.11
CA LEU A 367 -20.91 -18.82 6.70
C LEU A 367 -20.23 -19.77 7.69
N SER A 368 -20.82 -19.97 8.89
CA SER A 368 -20.31 -20.97 9.84
C SER A 368 -20.20 -22.35 9.23
N GLY A 369 -21.11 -22.73 8.32
CA GLY A 369 -21.05 -23.99 7.59
C GLY A 369 -20.03 -24.04 6.44
N ILE A 370 -19.66 -22.88 5.86
CA ILE A 370 -18.80 -22.80 4.68
C ILE A 370 -17.35 -22.54 5.09
N PHE A 371 -17.11 -21.49 5.88
CA PHE A 371 -15.74 -21.08 6.21
C PHE A 371 -15.14 -21.81 7.42
N VAL A 372 -15.98 -22.32 8.34
CA VAL A 372 -15.52 -23.20 9.43
C VAL A 372 -15.04 -24.56 8.90
N ASN A 373 -15.56 -25.01 7.75
CA ASN A 373 -15.09 -26.22 7.10
C ASN A 373 -13.85 -26.00 6.20
N PHE A 374 -13.49 -24.76 5.88
CA PHE A 374 -12.25 -24.47 5.17
C PHE A 374 -11.14 -24.20 6.20
N GLY A 375 -10.13 -25.07 6.21
CA GLY A 375 -8.91 -24.78 6.96
C GLY A 375 -8.28 -23.47 6.52
N PHE A 376 -7.50 -22.85 7.41
CA PHE A 376 -6.81 -21.59 7.14
C PHE A 376 -6.09 -21.52 5.78
N PRO A 377 -5.41 -22.59 5.29
CA PRO A 377 -4.74 -22.53 3.98
C PRO A 377 -5.68 -22.18 2.83
N LEU A 378 -6.87 -22.78 2.78
CA LEU A 378 -7.84 -22.51 1.70
C LEU A 378 -8.49 -21.13 1.88
N PHE A 379 -8.81 -20.72 3.11
CA PHE A 379 -9.29 -19.38 3.43
C PHE A 379 -8.28 -18.31 2.95
N LEU A 380 -7.01 -18.46 3.33
CA LEU A 380 -5.93 -17.57 2.93
C LEU A 380 -5.82 -17.49 1.39
N LEU A 381 -5.78 -18.66 0.71
CA LEU A 381 -5.69 -18.72 -0.75
C LEU A 381 -6.83 -17.94 -1.41
N LEU A 382 -8.06 -18.17 -0.98
CA LEU A 382 -9.24 -17.51 -1.54
C LEU A 382 -9.21 -16.00 -1.34
N VAL A 383 -8.88 -15.54 -0.13
CA VAL A 383 -8.81 -14.10 0.15
C VAL A 383 -7.72 -13.43 -0.68
N LEU A 384 -6.52 -14.01 -0.71
CA LEU A 384 -5.40 -13.44 -1.48
C LEU A 384 -5.70 -13.46 -2.99
N LEU A 385 -6.23 -14.57 -3.52
CA LEU A 385 -6.51 -14.74 -4.94
C LEU A 385 -7.63 -13.80 -5.42
N ILE A 386 -8.74 -13.75 -4.69
CA ILE A 386 -9.86 -12.86 -5.02
C ILE A 386 -9.38 -11.40 -4.96
N SER A 387 -8.64 -11.02 -3.93
CA SER A 387 -8.08 -9.68 -3.81
C SER A 387 -7.15 -9.35 -4.98
N TRP A 388 -6.25 -10.27 -5.35
CA TRP A 388 -5.33 -10.07 -6.45
C TRP A 388 -6.04 -9.98 -7.81
N ILE A 389 -7.07 -10.80 -8.05
CA ILE A 389 -7.87 -10.70 -9.28
C ILE A 389 -8.61 -9.38 -9.32
N LEU A 390 -9.35 -9.04 -8.27
CA LEU A 390 -10.18 -7.83 -8.24
C LEU A 390 -9.35 -6.55 -8.37
N THR A 391 -8.19 -6.48 -7.74
CA THR A 391 -7.33 -5.29 -7.77
C THR A 391 -6.80 -4.96 -9.17
N ASN A 392 -6.76 -5.94 -10.07
CA ASN A 392 -6.40 -5.72 -11.47
C ASN A 392 -7.49 -5.03 -12.31
N PHE A 393 -8.72 -4.99 -11.80
CA PHE A 393 -9.88 -4.35 -12.47
C PHE A 393 -10.44 -3.17 -11.68
N LEU A 394 -10.30 -3.22 -10.35
CA LEU A 394 -10.78 -2.21 -9.41
C LEU A 394 -9.59 -1.53 -8.71
N SER A 395 -9.84 -0.37 -8.10
CA SER A 395 -8.76 0.32 -7.38
C SER A 395 -8.28 -0.51 -6.17
N ASN A 396 -6.96 -0.51 -5.94
CA ASN A 396 -6.34 -1.19 -4.79
C ASN A 396 -7.00 -0.76 -3.46
N THR A 397 -7.34 0.52 -3.31
CA THR A 397 -8.01 1.04 -2.10
C THR A 397 -9.36 0.37 -1.89
N ALA A 398 -10.20 0.34 -2.91
CA ALA A 398 -11.53 -0.26 -2.81
C ALA A 398 -11.44 -1.75 -2.47
N VAL A 399 -10.64 -2.49 -3.23
CA VAL A 399 -10.46 -3.94 -3.00
C VAL A 399 -9.89 -4.20 -1.60
N GLY A 400 -8.86 -3.45 -1.20
CA GLY A 400 -8.23 -3.66 0.09
C GLY A 400 -9.16 -3.44 1.26
N VAL A 401 -9.92 -2.34 1.27
CA VAL A 401 -10.87 -2.04 2.36
C VAL A 401 -12.03 -3.04 2.38
N ILE A 402 -12.60 -3.37 1.20
CA ILE A 402 -13.68 -4.36 1.09
C ILE A 402 -13.24 -5.72 1.62
N MET A 403 -12.14 -6.22 1.09
CA MET A 403 -11.68 -7.57 1.43
C MET A 403 -11.17 -7.65 2.88
N ALA A 404 -10.55 -6.59 3.41
CA ALA A 404 -10.20 -6.52 4.83
C ALA A 404 -11.44 -6.64 5.72
N SER A 405 -12.50 -5.86 5.42
CA SER A 405 -13.75 -5.89 6.19
C SER A 405 -14.47 -7.23 6.08
N LEU A 406 -14.53 -7.82 4.87
CA LEU A 406 -15.18 -9.11 4.65
C LEU A 406 -14.41 -10.28 5.29
N ALA A 407 -13.08 -10.26 5.26
CA ALA A 407 -12.26 -11.35 5.77
C ALA A 407 -12.05 -11.31 7.28
N SER A 408 -12.17 -10.14 7.93
CA SER A 408 -11.86 -9.97 9.36
C SER A 408 -12.61 -10.92 10.30
N PRO A 409 -13.94 -11.16 10.19
CA PRO A 409 -14.64 -12.05 11.08
C PRO A 409 -14.10 -13.48 11.01
N PHE A 410 -13.81 -13.97 9.80
CA PHE A 410 -13.29 -15.32 9.58
C PHE A 410 -11.84 -15.45 10.01
N LEU A 411 -11.04 -14.42 9.74
CA LEU A 411 -9.67 -14.35 10.22
C LEU A 411 -9.62 -14.46 11.75
N THR A 412 -10.50 -13.75 12.46
CA THR A 412 -10.61 -13.83 13.93
C THR A 412 -10.84 -15.25 14.41
N VAL A 413 -11.75 -15.99 13.76
CA VAL A 413 -12.01 -17.41 14.07
C VAL A 413 -10.75 -18.26 13.85
N HIS A 414 -10.07 -18.10 12.73
CA HIS A 414 -8.85 -18.87 12.45
C HIS A 414 -7.71 -18.52 13.42
N ILE A 415 -7.56 -17.27 13.83
CA ILE A 415 -6.56 -16.87 14.84
C ILE A 415 -6.86 -17.57 16.17
N GLN A 416 -8.11 -17.54 16.62
CA GLN A 416 -8.51 -18.16 17.89
C GLN A 416 -8.40 -19.69 17.87
N GLN A 417 -8.72 -20.35 16.75
CA GLN A 417 -8.68 -21.80 16.64
C GLN A 417 -7.31 -22.36 16.32
N SER A 418 -6.51 -21.68 15.52
CA SER A 418 -5.26 -22.23 14.96
C SER A 418 -4.01 -21.47 15.40
N GLY A 419 -4.16 -20.39 16.18
CA GLY A 419 -3.01 -19.61 16.71
C GLY A 419 -2.18 -18.91 15.63
N ILE A 420 -2.75 -18.66 14.45
CA ILE A 420 -2.06 -18.02 13.33
C ILE A 420 -1.72 -16.56 13.64
N ASN A 421 -0.61 -16.08 13.09
CA ASN A 421 -0.19 -14.71 13.29
C ASN A 421 -0.97 -13.74 12.38
N PRO A 422 -1.80 -12.81 12.94
CA PRO A 422 -2.60 -11.87 12.18
C PRO A 422 -1.78 -10.87 11.37
N THR A 423 -0.58 -10.52 11.84
CA THR A 423 0.31 -9.57 11.17
C THR A 423 0.87 -10.16 9.87
N VAL A 424 1.18 -11.44 9.88
CA VAL A 424 1.66 -12.17 8.69
C VAL A 424 0.57 -12.21 7.63
N TYR A 425 -0.65 -12.57 8.03
CA TYR A 425 -1.81 -12.51 7.14
C TYR A 425 -1.97 -11.13 6.51
N ALA A 426 -1.93 -10.07 7.34
CA ALA A 426 -2.09 -8.70 6.87
C ALA A 426 -1.02 -8.28 5.85
N ALA A 427 0.23 -8.69 6.04
CA ALA A 427 1.33 -8.40 5.11
C ALA A 427 1.12 -9.09 3.76
N GLY A 428 0.79 -10.39 3.75
CA GLY A 428 0.51 -11.13 2.51
C GLY A 428 -0.71 -10.62 1.78
N PHE A 429 -1.77 -10.27 2.53
CA PHE A 429 -2.97 -9.64 1.99
C PHE A 429 -2.65 -8.30 1.33
N MET A 430 -1.86 -7.44 1.99
CA MET A 430 -1.46 -6.15 1.45
C MET A 430 -0.73 -6.28 0.12
N ILE A 431 0.22 -7.21 -0.01
CA ILE A 431 0.93 -7.45 -1.28
C ILE A 431 -0.05 -7.89 -2.37
N SER A 432 -0.98 -8.80 -2.07
CA SER A 432 -1.98 -9.25 -3.04
C SER A 432 -2.86 -8.10 -3.55
N VAL A 433 -3.24 -7.17 -2.68
CA VAL A 433 -4.04 -5.99 -3.05
C VAL A 433 -3.21 -4.98 -3.84
N MET A 434 -1.96 -4.74 -3.46
CA MET A 434 -1.12 -3.71 -4.09
C MET A 434 -0.58 -4.13 -5.45
N PHE A 435 -0.36 -5.42 -5.68
CA PHE A 435 0.28 -5.94 -6.89
C PHE A 435 -0.70 -6.04 -8.07
N ALA A 436 -1.10 -4.89 -8.61
CA ALA A 436 -2.05 -4.74 -9.72
C ALA A 436 -1.33 -4.24 -10.98
N PHE A 437 -1.37 -5.02 -12.07
CA PHE A 437 -0.66 -4.72 -13.32
C PHE A 437 -1.38 -5.15 -14.60
N ALA A 438 -2.51 -5.85 -14.52
CA ALA A 438 -3.14 -6.41 -15.71
C ALA A 438 -3.95 -5.39 -16.52
N THR A 439 -4.34 -4.24 -15.93
CA THR A 439 -5.02 -3.16 -16.65
C THR A 439 -4.42 -1.79 -16.31
N GLN A 440 -4.50 -0.85 -17.23
CA GLN A 440 -4.08 0.54 -16.98
C GLN A 440 -4.90 1.21 -15.87
N ALA A 441 -6.10 0.72 -15.62
CA ALA A 441 -7.02 1.27 -14.63
C ALA A 441 -6.84 0.67 -13.24
N ALA A 442 -6.01 -0.37 -13.10
CA ALA A 442 -5.87 -1.15 -11.87
C ALA A 442 -5.41 -0.30 -10.68
N CYS A 443 -4.41 0.54 -10.86
CA CYS A 443 -3.89 1.40 -9.79
C CYS A 443 -3.21 2.65 -10.35
N GLY A 444 -2.83 3.59 -9.47
CA GLY A 444 -2.13 4.82 -9.88
C GLY A 444 -0.75 4.60 -10.51
N ALA A 445 -0.11 3.44 -10.27
CA ALA A 445 1.19 3.07 -10.85
C ALA A 445 1.05 2.38 -12.23
N ALA A 446 -0.07 1.70 -12.50
CA ALA A 446 -0.26 0.94 -13.73
C ALA A 446 -0.04 1.78 -15.01
N PRO A 447 -0.50 3.04 -15.11
CA PRO A 447 -0.21 3.87 -16.29
C PRO A 447 1.28 4.05 -16.56
N LEU A 448 2.16 4.00 -15.54
CA LEU A 448 3.61 4.11 -15.74
C LEU A 448 4.17 2.83 -16.37
N LEU A 449 3.66 1.66 -16.00
CA LEU A 449 4.02 0.39 -16.63
C LEU A 449 3.58 0.35 -18.08
N PHE A 450 2.31 0.63 -18.34
CA PHE A 450 1.73 0.62 -19.69
C PHE A 450 2.23 1.75 -20.58
N GLY A 451 2.67 2.87 -20.01
CA GLY A 451 3.28 4.00 -20.73
C GLY A 451 4.74 3.77 -21.07
N ASN A 452 5.38 2.74 -20.51
CA ASN A 452 6.75 2.38 -20.90
C ASN A 452 6.74 1.74 -22.28
N LYS A 453 7.54 2.29 -23.20
CA LYS A 453 7.50 1.93 -24.62
C LYS A 453 7.74 0.44 -24.88
N CYS A 454 8.67 -0.19 -24.17
CA CYS A 454 8.93 -1.62 -24.35
C CYS A 454 7.74 -2.52 -23.94
N ILE A 455 6.84 -2.03 -23.08
CA ILE A 455 5.62 -2.73 -22.69
C ILE A 455 4.46 -2.35 -23.59
N SER A 456 4.28 -1.05 -23.92
CA SER A 456 3.19 -0.59 -24.79
C SER A 456 3.28 -1.17 -26.21
N ASP A 457 4.50 -1.35 -26.72
CA ASP A 457 4.75 -1.91 -28.04
C ASP A 457 4.56 -3.44 -28.10
N ASP A 458 4.54 -4.12 -26.93
CA ASP A 458 4.39 -5.58 -26.86
C ASP A 458 3.53 -6.02 -25.65
N LEU A 459 2.28 -5.64 -25.65
CA LEU A 459 1.32 -6.06 -24.61
C LEU A 459 1.15 -7.60 -24.55
N LYS A 460 1.41 -8.31 -25.66
CA LYS A 460 1.38 -9.77 -25.67
C LYS A 460 2.44 -10.34 -24.72
N TRP A 461 3.61 -9.71 -24.64
CA TRP A 461 4.63 -10.09 -23.67
C TRP A 461 4.14 -9.91 -22.23
N LEU A 462 3.48 -8.78 -21.93
CA LEU A 462 2.94 -8.51 -20.59
C LEU A 462 1.91 -9.57 -20.19
N TYR A 463 0.96 -9.88 -21.08
CA TYR A 463 -0.10 -10.86 -20.80
C TYR A 463 0.34 -12.33 -20.88
N SER A 464 1.56 -12.61 -21.34
CA SER A 464 2.14 -13.95 -21.31
C SER A 464 3.25 -14.07 -20.26
N LYS A 465 4.44 -13.57 -20.55
CA LYS A 465 5.62 -13.70 -19.68
C LYS A 465 5.51 -12.82 -18.41
N GLY A 466 4.97 -11.61 -18.53
CA GLY A 466 4.69 -10.75 -17.38
C GLY A 466 3.64 -11.36 -16.44
N MET A 467 2.56 -11.91 -16.99
CA MET A 467 1.53 -12.62 -16.20
C MET A 467 2.10 -13.88 -15.53
N PHE A 468 2.94 -14.65 -16.23
CA PHE A 468 3.62 -15.81 -15.64
C PHE A 468 4.50 -15.39 -14.44
N ALA A 469 5.29 -14.33 -14.59
CA ALA A 469 6.08 -13.80 -13.48
C ALA A 469 5.19 -13.30 -12.32
N GLY A 470 4.08 -12.64 -12.65
CA GLY A 470 3.09 -12.19 -11.65
C GLY A 470 2.45 -13.35 -10.88
N ILE A 471 2.11 -14.45 -11.55
CA ILE A 471 1.58 -15.66 -10.91
C ILE A 471 2.63 -16.27 -9.97
N ILE A 472 3.90 -16.33 -10.36
CA ILE A 472 4.96 -16.83 -9.47
C ILE A 472 5.08 -15.93 -8.23
N ILE A 473 5.06 -14.62 -8.37
CA ILE A 473 5.10 -13.66 -7.25
C ILE A 473 3.90 -13.91 -6.33
N PHE A 474 2.70 -14.09 -6.87
CA PHE A 474 1.51 -14.41 -6.09
C PHE A 474 1.64 -15.74 -5.33
N VAL A 475 2.13 -16.80 -5.98
CA VAL A 475 2.33 -18.11 -5.34
C VAL A 475 3.35 -18.02 -4.21
N ILE A 476 4.46 -17.29 -4.41
CA ILE A 476 5.45 -17.05 -3.35
C ILE A 476 4.82 -16.28 -2.19
N ASN A 477 4.07 -15.23 -2.48
CA ASN A 477 3.35 -14.47 -1.45
C ASN A 477 2.43 -15.39 -0.64
N TYR A 478 1.62 -16.21 -1.29
CA TYR A 478 0.73 -17.16 -0.63
C TYR A 478 1.49 -18.17 0.24
N LEU A 479 2.49 -18.86 -0.34
CA LEU A 479 3.23 -19.91 0.37
C LEU A 479 4.01 -19.37 1.58
N LEU A 480 4.65 -18.22 1.43
CA LEU A 480 5.38 -17.58 2.54
C LEU A 480 4.43 -17.05 3.61
N THR A 481 3.33 -16.42 3.21
CA THR A 481 2.30 -15.97 4.16
C THR A 481 1.74 -17.16 4.93
N LEU A 482 1.44 -18.26 4.25
CA LEU A 482 0.96 -19.49 4.88
C LEU A 482 1.97 -20.06 5.87
N ALA A 483 3.22 -20.24 5.44
CA ALA A 483 4.27 -20.82 6.26
C ALA A 483 4.57 -19.94 7.50
N LEU A 484 4.78 -18.65 7.29
CA LEU A 484 5.09 -17.71 8.36
C LEU A 484 3.91 -17.51 9.33
N SER A 485 2.66 -17.66 8.90
CA SER A 485 1.49 -17.56 9.78
C SER A 485 1.47 -18.63 10.88
N TYR A 486 2.10 -19.79 10.64
CA TYR A 486 2.21 -20.86 11.64
C TYR A 486 3.53 -20.88 12.40
N ILE A 487 4.57 -20.18 11.91
CA ILE A 487 5.91 -20.19 12.52
C ILE A 487 6.05 -19.03 13.52
N LEU A 488 5.47 -17.89 13.21
CA LEU A 488 5.56 -16.65 14.00
C LEU A 488 4.30 -16.41 14.83
#